data_538dec763b16ad0103c7ec3e5a003cef
#
_entry.id   538dec763b16ad0103c7ec3e5a003cef
#
_cell.length_a   1.000
_cell.length_b   1.000
_cell.length_c   1.000
_cell.angle_alpha   90.00
_cell.angle_beta   90.00
_cell.angle_gamma   90.00
#
_symmetry.space_group_name_H-M   'P 1'
#
loop_
_entity.id
_entity.type
_entity.pdbx_description
1 polymer ?
#
loop_
_entity_poly.entity_id
_entity_poly.type
_entity_poly.pdbx_seq_one_letter_code
_entity_poly.pdbx_strand_id
1 'polypeptide(L)'
;VKDGDVEAAVVPSDSNATGFELIFATEADPALVSQMSVQPQVTILDPDSDGSAGFLLYIVSLGFGLVFFVSATTFGASIAQSVVEEKQTRVVEILMSAIPVKALLAGKVLGNSILAFGQILAIAALSVIGLTVTGQSELLAGLGTPVVWFVVFFILGFILLAALFAAAGSLVSRQEDIGSTTTPITMLIMIPYFAVILFNDNPLIMTIMSYVPFSAAVGMPVRLFVGSAQWWEPILSLLILAVSAALVILVGSRIYENSLLKMGGRVKISEALKA
;
A
#
# COMPACT_ATOMS: atom_id res chain seq x y z
N VAL A 1 -21.26 -47.51 -38.97
CA VAL A 1 -21.13 -46.07 -39.21
C VAL A 1 -21.59 -45.72 -40.62
N LYS A 2 -21.07 -46.36 -41.68
CA LYS A 2 -21.44 -46.02 -43.06
C LYS A 2 -22.90 -46.39 -43.42
N ASP A 3 -23.47 -47.38 -42.79
CA ASP A 3 -24.82 -47.87 -43.05
C ASP A 3 -25.88 -47.22 -42.09
N GLY A 4 -25.45 -46.28 -41.22
CA GLY A 4 -26.37 -45.54 -40.35
C GLY A 4 -26.80 -46.26 -39.07
N ASP A 5 -26.35 -47.48 -38.81
CA ASP A 5 -26.75 -48.29 -37.65
C ASP A 5 -26.10 -47.83 -36.31
N VAL A 6 -25.00 -47.08 -36.42
CA VAL A 6 -24.28 -46.48 -35.27
C VAL A 6 -23.77 -45.10 -35.60
N GLU A 7 -23.82 -44.19 -34.62
CA GLU A 7 -23.39 -42.78 -34.78
C GLU A 7 -21.87 -42.65 -34.84
N ALA A 8 -21.13 -43.48 -34.11
CA ALA A 8 -19.68 -43.47 -34.06
C ALA A 8 -19.13 -44.87 -33.82
N ALA A 9 -17.91 -45.13 -34.28
CA ALA A 9 -17.15 -46.34 -33.99
C ALA A 9 -15.81 -46.00 -33.30
N VAL A 10 -15.44 -46.80 -32.30
CA VAL A 10 -14.14 -46.73 -31.64
C VAL A 10 -13.26 -47.79 -32.28
N VAL A 11 -12.14 -47.36 -32.87
CA VAL A 11 -11.21 -48.26 -33.56
C VAL A 11 -9.82 -48.13 -32.89
N PRO A 12 -9.12 -49.27 -32.63
CA PRO A 12 -7.77 -49.23 -32.12
C PRO A 12 -6.84 -48.49 -33.14
N SER A 13 -5.98 -47.62 -32.63
CA SER A 13 -5.04 -46.85 -33.46
C SER A 13 -3.70 -46.74 -32.76
N ASP A 14 -2.65 -47.27 -33.36
CA ASP A 14 -1.27 -47.16 -32.86
C ASP A 14 -0.62 -45.80 -33.19
N SER A 15 -1.29 -44.96 -33.97
CA SER A 15 -0.81 -43.63 -34.35
C SER A 15 -1.13 -42.53 -33.34
N ASN A 16 -2.01 -42.77 -32.40
CA ASN A 16 -2.46 -41.79 -31.39
C ASN A 16 -2.01 -42.16 -30.00
N ALA A 17 -1.66 -41.17 -29.18
CA ALA A 17 -1.25 -41.37 -27.79
C ALA A 17 -2.36 -41.99 -26.91
N THR A 18 -3.62 -41.94 -27.31
CA THR A 18 -4.77 -42.53 -26.67
C THR A 18 -4.99 -43.99 -27.00
N GLY A 19 -4.32 -44.54 -28.03
CA GLY A 19 -4.43 -45.93 -28.50
C GLY A 19 -5.73 -46.25 -29.27
N PHE A 20 -6.59 -45.27 -29.52
CA PHE A 20 -7.85 -45.44 -30.27
C PHE A 20 -8.21 -44.19 -31.06
N GLU A 21 -9.05 -44.36 -32.08
CA GLU A 21 -9.59 -43.31 -32.93
C GLU A 21 -11.12 -43.42 -32.97
N LEU A 22 -11.78 -42.26 -32.95
CA LEU A 22 -13.24 -42.16 -33.09
C LEU A 22 -13.58 -41.84 -34.55
N ILE A 23 -14.35 -42.71 -35.22
CA ILE A 23 -14.79 -42.54 -36.60
C ILE A 23 -16.27 -42.21 -36.62
N PHE A 24 -16.63 -41.03 -37.11
CA PHE A 24 -17.97 -40.56 -37.33
C PHE A 24 -18.35 -40.65 -38.81
N ALA A 25 -19.66 -40.81 -39.13
CA ALA A 25 -20.13 -40.90 -40.49
C ALA A 25 -20.14 -39.52 -41.21
N THR A 26 -20.53 -38.48 -40.52
CA THR A 26 -20.73 -37.14 -41.08
C THR A 26 -20.11 -36.04 -40.23
N GLU A 27 -20.56 -35.90 -38.99
CA GLU A 27 -20.13 -34.83 -38.10
C GLU A 27 -19.81 -35.41 -36.71
N ALA A 28 -18.74 -34.89 -36.07
CA ALA A 28 -18.33 -35.37 -34.76
C ALA A 28 -19.26 -34.78 -33.68
N ASP A 29 -19.93 -35.66 -32.93
CA ASP A 29 -20.73 -35.19 -31.75
C ASP A 29 -19.77 -34.73 -30.65
N PRO A 30 -19.81 -33.43 -30.25
CA PRO A 30 -18.96 -32.88 -29.21
C PRO A 30 -19.19 -33.57 -27.85
N ALA A 31 -20.39 -34.06 -27.56
CA ALA A 31 -20.71 -34.73 -26.31
C ALA A 31 -20.03 -36.11 -26.23
N LEU A 32 -20.04 -36.88 -27.31
CA LEU A 32 -19.34 -38.17 -27.42
C LEU A 32 -17.83 -37.99 -27.39
N VAL A 33 -17.31 -36.99 -28.10
CA VAL A 33 -15.88 -36.67 -28.08
C VAL A 33 -15.44 -36.30 -26.67
N SER A 34 -16.23 -35.50 -25.92
CA SER A 34 -15.89 -35.10 -24.57
C SER A 34 -15.95 -36.25 -23.57
N GLN A 35 -16.89 -37.21 -23.74
CA GLN A 35 -17.00 -38.39 -22.90
C GLN A 35 -15.85 -39.39 -23.13
N MET A 36 -15.36 -39.47 -24.37
CA MET A 36 -14.24 -40.35 -24.75
C MET A 36 -12.86 -39.68 -24.66
N SER A 37 -12.82 -38.38 -24.38
CA SER A 37 -11.55 -37.68 -24.15
C SER A 37 -10.91 -38.18 -22.85
N VAL A 38 -9.74 -38.77 -22.96
CA VAL A 38 -8.92 -39.13 -21.80
C VAL A 38 -8.51 -37.82 -21.13
N GLN A 39 -9.21 -37.46 -20.05
CA GLN A 39 -8.75 -36.33 -19.24
C GLN A 39 -7.48 -36.77 -18.51
N PRO A 40 -6.34 -36.08 -18.71
CA PRO A 40 -5.14 -36.37 -17.95
C PRO A 40 -5.48 -36.23 -16.45
N GLN A 41 -4.95 -37.13 -15.63
CA GLN A 41 -5.00 -36.93 -14.17
C GLN A 41 -4.18 -35.69 -13.86
N VAL A 42 -4.86 -34.61 -13.50
CA VAL A 42 -4.20 -33.37 -13.05
C VAL A 42 -3.93 -33.53 -11.56
N THR A 43 -2.68 -33.76 -11.22
CA THR A 43 -2.22 -33.67 -9.83
C THR A 43 -1.77 -32.26 -9.59
N ILE A 44 -2.49 -31.49 -8.80
CA ILE A 44 -2.07 -30.17 -8.35
C ILE A 44 -1.02 -30.41 -7.26
N LEU A 45 0.22 -30.09 -7.56
CA LEU A 45 1.35 -30.26 -6.63
C LEU A 45 1.33 -29.26 -5.47
N ASP A 46 0.67 -28.13 -5.68
CA ASP A 46 0.46 -27.10 -4.67
C ASP A 46 -1.02 -26.67 -4.71
N PRO A 47 -1.90 -27.31 -3.92
CA PRO A 47 -3.31 -26.96 -3.86
C PRO A 47 -3.59 -25.57 -3.27
N ASP A 48 -2.59 -24.95 -2.59
CA ASP A 48 -2.68 -23.59 -2.04
C ASP A 48 -2.47 -22.51 -3.12
N SER A 49 -2.07 -22.90 -4.34
CA SER A 49 -1.96 -22.00 -5.50
C SER A 49 -3.31 -21.76 -6.22
N ASP A 50 -4.42 -22.10 -5.59
CA ASP A 50 -5.74 -21.69 -6.05
C ASP A 50 -5.77 -20.16 -6.15
N GLY A 51 -6.28 -19.61 -7.26
CA GLY A 51 -6.34 -18.15 -7.49
C GLY A 51 -6.96 -17.34 -6.35
N SER A 52 -7.59 -18.01 -5.37
CA SER A 52 -8.08 -17.47 -4.12
C SER A 52 -6.98 -16.89 -3.22
N ALA A 53 -5.83 -17.55 -3.10
CA ALA A 53 -4.72 -17.08 -2.26
C ALA A 53 -4.07 -15.81 -2.87
N GLY A 54 -3.86 -15.79 -4.20
CA GLY A 54 -3.38 -14.60 -4.91
C GLY A 54 -4.37 -13.42 -4.83
N PHE A 55 -5.67 -13.70 -4.96
CA PHE A 55 -6.71 -12.69 -4.80
C PHE A 55 -6.74 -12.13 -3.37
N LEU A 56 -6.64 -12.99 -2.36
CA LEU A 56 -6.58 -12.58 -0.96
C LEU A 56 -5.36 -11.69 -0.69
N LEU A 57 -4.18 -12.09 -1.18
CA LEU A 57 -2.97 -11.28 -1.08
C LEU A 57 -3.14 -9.90 -1.71
N TYR A 58 -3.77 -9.85 -2.90
CA TYR A 58 -4.07 -8.59 -3.58
C TYR A 58 -4.99 -7.71 -2.74
N ILE A 59 -6.08 -8.26 -2.19
CA ILE A 59 -7.03 -7.51 -1.34
C ILE A 59 -6.37 -7.02 -0.05
N VAL A 60 -5.54 -7.84 0.60
CA VAL A 60 -4.79 -7.43 1.81
C VAL A 60 -3.79 -6.32 1.50
N SER A 61 -3.05 -6.44 0.40
CA SER A 61 -2.10 -5.41 -0.06
C SER A 61 -2.81 -4.10 -0.38
N LEU A 62 -3.94 -4.19 -1.09
CA LEU A 62 -4.81 -3.05 -1.41
C LEU A 62 -5.36 -2.40 -0.13
N GLY A 63 -5.80 -3.20 0.83
CA GLY A 63 -6.35 -2.72 2.10
C GLY A 63 -5.34 -1.93 2.92
N PHE A 64 -4.17 -2.52 3.21
CA PHE A 64 -3.10 -1.82 3.93
C PHE A 64 -2.64 -0.57 3.18
N GLY A 65 -2.45 -0.68 1.87
CA GLY A 65 -2.01 0.43 1.04
C GLY A 65 -3.04 1.56 0.96
N LEU A 66 -4.31 1.25 0.74
CA LEU A 66 -5.38 2.24 0.67
C LEU A 66 -5.52 3.00 2.00
N VAL A 67 -5.55 2.28 3.11
CA VAL A 67 -5.66 2.88 4.44
C VAL A 67 -4.47 3.80 4.71
N PHE A 68 -3.24 3.37 4.40
CA PHE A 68 -2.05 4.21 4.55
C PHE A 68 -2.09 5.44 3.64
N PHE A 69 -2.34 5.24 2.34
CA PHE A 69 -2.34 6.31 1.34
C PHE A 69 -3.39 7.38 1.62
N VAL A 70 -4.63 6.97 1.88
CA VAL A 70 -5.74 7.91 2.16
C VAL A 70 -5.48 8.67 3.47
N SER A 71 -5.07 7.99 4.53
CA SER A 71 -4.76 8.65 5.81
C SER A 71 -3.59 9.62 5.68
N ALA A 72 -2.49 9.18 5.05
CA ALA A 72 -1.29 10.00 4.88
C ALA A 72 -1.54 11.24 4.05
N THR A 73 -2.29 11.11 2.95
CA THR A 73 -2.62 12.25 2.07
C THR A 73 -3.65 13.18 2.69
N THR A 74 -4.70 12.68 3.34
CA THR A 74 -5.74 13.49 3.95
C THR A 74 -5.19 14.32 5.10
N PHE A 75 -4.57 13.69 6.09
CA PHE A 75 -4.03 14.42 7.26
C PHE A 75 -2.77 15.20 6.91
N GLY A 76 -1.94 14.70 5.97
CA GLY A 76 -0.80 15.44 5.46
C GLY A 76 -1.22 16.73 4.74
N ALA A 77 -2.21 16.67 3.87
CA ALA A 77 -2.77 17.86 3.21
C ALA A 77 -3.39 18.83 4.22
N SER A 78 -4.09 18.34 5.26
CA SER A 78 -4.62 19.16 6.35
C SER A 78 -3.51 19.94 7.08
N ILE A 79 -2.36 19.28 7.35
CA ILE A 79 -1.18 19.93 7.93
C ILE A 79 -0.68 21.05 7.01
N ALA A 80 -0.47 20.76 5.71
CA ALA A 80 0.02 21.74 4.76
C ALA A 80 -0.94 22.94 4.63
N GLN A 81 -2.25 22.68 4.54
CA GLN A 81 -3.29 23.70 4.47
C GLN A 81 -3.29 24.61 5.70
N SER A 82 -3.24 24.03 6.92
CA SER A 82 -3.22 24.80 8.15
C SER A 82 -1.98 25.69 8.27
N VAL A 83 -0.82 25.24 7.79
CA VAL A 83 0.40 26.04 7.75
C VAL A 83 0.25 27.23 6.81
N VAL A 84 -0.31 27.03 5.62
CA VAL A 84 -0.52 28.10 4.64
C VAL A 84 -1.57 29.10 5.12
N GLU A 85 -2.66 28.63 5.73
CA GLU A 85 -3.73 29.49 6.27
C GLU A 85 -3.20 30.41 7.38
N GLU A 86 -2.43 29.90 8.35
CA GLU A 86 -1.80 30.71 9.38
C GLU A 86 -0.82 31.72 8.80
N LYS A 87 -0.11 31.34 7.74
CA LYS A 87 0.81 32.25 7.05
C LYS A 87 0.06 33.34 6.28
N GLN A 88 -1.02 33.04 5.58
CA GLN A 88 -1.86 34.01 4.87
C GLN A 88 -2.51 35.03 5.81
N THR A 89 -3.02 34.56 6.95
CA THR A 89 -3.73 35.40 7.94
C THR A 89 -2.78 36.13 8.88
N ARG A 90 -1.45 35.93 8.75
CA ARG A 90 -0.40 36.44 9.64
C ARG A 90 -0.55 36.00 11.10
N VAL A 91 -1.40 35.01 11.38
CA VAL A 91 -1.55 34.42 12.72
C VAL A 91 -0.23 33.83 13.21
N VAL A 92 0.58 33.34 12.28
CA VAL A 92 1.91 32.81 12.58
C VAL A 92 2.83 33.83 13.27
N GLU A 93 2.75 35.13 12.94
CA GLU A 93 3.55 36.20 13.58
C GLU A 93 3.18 36.35 15.05
N ILE A 94 1.88 36.27 15.37
CA ILE A 94 1.35 36.31 16.73
C ILE A 94 1.76 35.04 17.50
N LEU A 95 1.61 33.88 16.90
CA LEU A 95 1.98 32.61 17.54
C LEU A 95 3.47 32.53 17.86
N MET A 96 4.33 32.97 16.93
CA MET A 96 5.78 32.98 17.13
C MET A 96 6.27 33.95 18.19
N SER A 97 5.49 34.99 18.54
CA SER A 97 5.80 35.88 19.67
C SER A 97 5.65 35.19 21.03
N ALA A 98 4.83 34.12 21.10
CA ALA A 98 4.50 33.39 22.31
C ALA A 98 5.07 31.97 22.38
N ILE A 99 5.31 31.32 21.22
CA ILE A 99 5.65 29.90 21.14
C ILE A 99 6.83 29.69 20.18
N PRO A 100 7.84 28.86 20.54
CA PRO A 100 8.92 28.51 19.63
C PRO A 100 8.37 27.81 18.36
N VAL A 101 8.94 28.12 17.18
CA VAL A 101 8.53 27.56 15.88
C VAL A 101 8.50 26.02 15.88
N LYS A 102 9.50 25.39 16.54
CA LYS A 102 9.54 23.92 16.67
C LYS A 102 8.36 23.36 17.47
N ALA A 103 7.92 24.06 18.50
CA ALA A 103 6.75 23.63 19.27
C ALA A 103 5.44 23.76 18.46
N LEU A 104 5.34 24.81 17.62
CA LEU A 104 4.21 24.99 16.71
C LEU A 104 4.15 23.85 15.69
N LEU A 105 5.28 23.53 15.06
CA LEU A 105 5.40 22.40 14.14
C LEU A 105 5.05 21.07 14.82
N ALA A 106 5.63 20.82 15.99
CA ALA A 106 5.38 19.60 16.75
C ALA A 106 3.89 19.47 17.13
N GLY A 107 3.24 20.56 17.54
CA GLY A 107 1.81 20.58 17.85
C GLY A 107 0.94 20.20 16.65
N LYS A 108 1.24 20.70 15.46
CA LYS A 108 0.53 20.34 14.22
C LYS A 108 0.72 18.88 13.84
N VAL A 109 1.96 18.42 13.87
CA VAL A 109 2.28 17.02 13.56
C VAL A 109 1.63 16.09 14.56
N LEU A 110 1.74 16.36 15.87
CA LEU A 110 1.15 15.52 16.91
C LEU A 110 -0.39 15.52 16.86
N GLY A 111 -1.02 16.68 16.68
CA GLY A 111 -2.48 16.76 16.60
C GLY A 111 -3.05 15.94 15.44
N ASN A 112 -2.50 16.08 14.23
CA ASN A 112 -2.93 15.29 13.09
C ASN A 112 -2.53 13.81 13.22
N SER A 113 -1.40 13.50 13.90
CA SER A 113 -1.00 12.12 14.18
C SER A 113 -2.01 11.42 15.08
N ILE A 114 -2.50 12.08 16.12
CA ILE A 114 -3.52 11.52 17.02
C ILE A 114 -4.81 11.20 16.25
N LEU A 115 -5.24 12.09 15.35
CA LEU A 115 -6.42 11.85 14.50
C LEU A 115 -6.19 10.68 13.54
N ALA A 116 -5.03 10.62 12.88
CA ALA A 116 -4.67 9.53 11.99
C ALA A 116 -4.60 8.18 12.72
N PHE A 117 -4.01 8.16 13.91
CA PHE A 117 -3.92 6.95 14.73
C PHE A 117 -5.29 6.51 15.24
N GLY A 118 -6.15 7.47 15.65
CA GLY A 118 -7.54 7.19 16.01
C GLY A 118 -8.32 6.56 14.86
N GLN A 119 -8.14 7.06 13.63
CA GLN A 119 -8.75 6.48 12.45
C GLN A 119 -8.26 5.05 12.19
N ILE A 120 -6.95 4.79 12.27
CA ILE A 120 -6.38 3.44 12.08
C ILE A 120 -6.91 2.46 13.11
N LEU A 121 -6.95 2.86 14.38
CA LEU A 121 -7.51 2.02 15.45
C LEU A 121 -8.99 1.71 15.22
N ALA A 122 -9.77 2.69 14.75
CA ALA A 122 -11.17 2.47 14.41
C ALA A 122 -11.33 1.50 13.24
N ILE A 123 -10.54 1.65 12.17
CA ILE A 123 -10.54 0.74 11.02
C ILE A 123 -10.13 -0.68 11.45
N ALA A 124 -9.07 -0.82 12.24
CA ALA A 124 -8.60 -2.11 12.75
C ALA A 124 -9.70 -2.79 13.62
N ALA A 125 -10.33 -2.05 14.53
CA ALA A 125 -11.43 -2.57 15.34
C ALA A 125 -12.63 -3.01 14.49
N LEU A 126 -13.04 -2.20 13.52
CA LEU A 126 -14.14 -2.55 12.60
C LEU A 126 -13.78 -3.77 11.74
N SER A 127 -12.54 -3.90 11.31
CA SER A 127 -12.07 -5.08 10.55
C SER A 127 -12.13 -6.35 11.41
N VAL A 128 -11.69 -6.30 12.66
CA VAL A 128 -11.78 -7.43 13.61
C VAL A 128 -13.24 -7.81 13.85
N ILE A 129 -14.12 -6.85 14.10
CA ILE A 129 -15.56 -7.09 14.30
C ILE A 129 -16.15 -7.70 13.03
N GLY A 130 -15.88 -7.13 11.86
CA GLY A 130 -16.40 -7.61 10.57
C GLY A 130 -15.98 -9.06 10.29
N LEU A 131 -14.69 -9.39 10.45
CA LEU A 131 -14.18 -10.75 10.24
C LEU A 131 -14.76 -11.76 11.26
N THR A 132 -14.98 -11.32 12.50
CA THR A 132 -15.57 -12.17 13.54
C THR A 132 -17.05 -12.47 13.23
N VAL A 133 -17.81 -11.44 12.85
CA VAL A 133 -19.25 -11.58 12.53
C VAL A 133 -19.48 -12.41 11.27
N THR A 134 -18.59 -12.30 10.29
CA THR A 134 -18.67 -13.09 9.04
C THR A 134 -18.08 -14.50 9.16
N GLY A 135 -17.59 -14.90 10.36
CA GLY A 135 -17.04 -16.23 10.60
C GLY A 135 -15.66 -16.48 9.97
N GLN A 136 -14.96 -15.44 9.54
CA GLN A 136 -13.64 -15.50 8.88
C GLN A 136 -12.50 -15.59 9.93
N SER A 137 -12.57 -16.55 10.84
CA SER A 137 -11.61 -16.69 11.96
C SER A 137 -10.19 -17.02 11.49
N GLU A 138 -10.04 -17.76 10.39
CA GLU A 138 -8.72 -18.08 9.82
C GLU A 138 -8.02 -16.83 9.27
N LEU A 139 -8.76 -15.98 8.54
CA LEU A 139 -8.25 -14.69 8.08
C LEU A 139 -7.86 -13.78 9.24
N LEU A 140 -8.68 -13.75 10.29
CA LEU A 140 -8.39 -12.96 11.48
C LEU A 140 -7.10 -13.44 12.15
N ALA A 141 -6.88 -14.75 12.27
CA ALA A 141 -5.65 -15.33 12.82
C ALA A 141 -4.42 -14.97 11.96
N GLY A 142 -4.54 -15.06 10.63
CA GLY A 142 -3.46 -14.69 9.69
C GLY A 142 -3.13 -13.20 9.67
N LEU A 143 -4.11 -12.33 9.89
CA LEU A 143 -3.93 -10.87 9.88
C LEU A 143 -3.45 -10.29 11.22
N GLY A 144 -3.51 -11.03 12.33
CA GLY A 144 -3.22 -10.50 13.66
C GLY A 144 -1.84 -9.85 13.77
N THR A 145 -0.78 -10.59 13.47
CA THR A 145 0.61 -10.07 13.49
C THR A 145 0.86 -8.99 12.41
N PRO A 146 0.46 -9.16 11.14
CA PRO A 146 0.58 -8.12 10.12
C PRO A 146 -0.08 -6.79 10.50
N VAL A 147 -1.28 -6.81 11.08
CA VAL A 147 -2.00 -5.59 11.51
C VAL A 147 -1.25 -4.86 12.64
N VAL A 148 -0.72 -5.57 13.62
CA VAL A 148 0.08 -4.96 14.70
C VAL A 148 1.31 -4.26 14.12
N TRP A 149 2.05 -4.93 13.24
CA TRP A 149 3.19 -4.32 12.56
C TRP A 149 2.78 -3.16 11.65
N PHE A 150 1.65 -3.27 10.94
CA PHE A 150 1.12 -2.16 10.15
C PHE A 150 0.89 -0.91 11.00
N VAL A 151 0.27 -1.04 12.19
CA VAL A 151 0.07 0.09 13.10
C VAL A 151 1.41 0.71 13.52
N VAL A 152 2.40 -0.11 13.88
CA VAL A 152 3.73 0.39 14.29
C VAL A 152 4.43 1.12 13.15
N PHE A 153 4.45 0.54 11.94
CA PHE A 153 5.02 1.17 10.76
C PHE A 153 4.25 2.42 10.33
N PHE A 154 2.93 2.39 10.46
CA PHE A 154 2.07 3.53 10.16
C PHE A 154 2.42 4.73 11.02
N ILE A 155 2.62 4.55 12.33
CA ILE A 155 2.97 5.64 13.25
C ILE A 155 4.22 6.37 12.77
N LEU A 156 5.31 5.66 12.51
CA LEU A 156 6.57 6.28 12.07
C LEU A 156 6.49 6.81 10.64
N GLY A 157 5.86 6.06 9.73
CA GLY A 157 5.67 6.49 8.34
C GLY A 157 4.81 7.75 8.25
N PHE A 158 3.75 7.83 9.05
CA PHE A 158 2.90 9.02 9.11
C PHE A 158 3.66 10.24 9.66
N ILE A 159 4.44 10.09 10.73
CA ILE A 159 5.25 11.19 11.29
C ILE A 159 6.25 11.71 10.25
N LEU A 160 6.90 10.82 9.50
CA LEU A 160 7.79 11.19 8.39
C LEU A 160 7.05 12.05 7.36
N LEU A 161 5.88 11.59 6.91
CA LEU A 161 5.09 12.29 5.88
C LEU A 161 4.51 13.59 6.40
N ALA A 162 4.02 13.62 7.64
CA ALA A 162 3.52 14.84 8.29
C ALA A 162 4.58 15.95 8.33
N ALA A 163 5.83 15.61 8.63
CA ALA A 163 6.95 16.55 8.59
C ALA A 163 7.22 17.07 7.16
N LEU A 164 7.13 16.21 6.15
CA LEU A 164 7.26 16.63 4.74
C LEU A 164 6.13 17.56 4.30
N PHE A 165 4.88 17.24 4.64
CA PHE A 165 3.72 18.08 4.31
C PHE A 165 3.77 19.44 5.02
N ALA A 166 4.20 19.47 6.28
CA ALA A 166 4.40 20.73 7.02
C ALA A 166 5.49 21.61 6.38
N ALA A 167 6.63 21.00 6.02
CA ALA A 167 7.70 21.70 5.30
C ALA A 167 7.21 22.21 3.94
N ALA A 168 6.48 21.40 3.16
CA ALA A 168 5.92 21.81 1.88
C ALA A 168 4.94 22.97 1.99
N GLY A 169 4.05 22.95 2.99
CA GLY A 169 3.13 24.05 3.29
C GLY A 169 3.86 25.36 3.61
N SER A 170 4.98 25.30 4.33
CA SER A 170 5.76 26.50 4.69
C SER A 170 6.41 27.19 3.49
N LEU A 171 6.64 26.47 2.38
CA LEU A 171 7.28 27.02 1.16
C LEU A 171 6.38 27.92 0.33
N VAL A 172 5.06 27.88 0.53
CA VAL A 172 4.10 28.67 -0.21
C VAL A 172 3.33 29.63 0.71
N SER A 173 2.79 30.68 0.14
CA SER A 173 2.06 31.73 0.88
C SER A 173 0.58 31.84 0.48
N ARG A 174 0.13 31.02 -0.48
CA ARG A 174 -1.26 31.01 -0.98
C ARG A 174 -1.78 29.58 -1.02
N GLN A 175 -3.07 29.39 -0.69
CA GLN A 175 -3.70 28.08 -0.73
C GLN A 175 -3.72 27.47 -2.13
N GLU A 176 -3.88 28.31 -3.18
CA GLU A 176 -3.84 27.89 -4.58
C GLU A 176 -2.51 27.25 -5.00
N ASP A 177 -1.41 27.60 -4.33
CA ASP A 177 -0.06 27.08 -4.61
C ASP A 177 0.28 25.78 -3.88
N ILE A 178 -0.53 25.35 -2.91
CA ILE A 178 -0.25 24.13 -2.08
C ILE A 178 -0.01 22.92 -2.95
N GLY A 179 -0.84 22.72 -3.99
CA GLY A 179 -0.71 21.58 -4.91
C GLY A 179 0.68 21.48 -5.53
N SER A 180 1.31 22.59 -5.85
CA SER A 180 2.64 22.62 -6.48
C SER A 180 3.75 22.06 -5.59
N THR A 181 3.61 22.13 -4.26
CA THR A 181 4.59 21.64 -3.29
C THR A 181 4.23 20.29 -2.68
N THR A 182 2.94 19.96 -2.61
CA THR A 182 2.46 18.69 -2.05
C THR A 182 2.36 17.56 -3.08
N THR A 183 2.14 17.88 -4.38
CA THR A 183 2.08 16.85 -5.44
C THR A 183 3.34 15.97 -5.49
N PRO A 184 4.58 16.50 -5.41
CA PRO A 184 5.77 15.63 -5.37
C PRO A 184 5.77 14.65 -4.19
N ILE A 185 5.25 15.07 -3.02
CA ILE A 185 5.15 14.20 -1.83
C ILE A 185 4.09 13.13 -2.07
N THR A 186 2.95 13.50 -2.62
CA THR A 186 1.90 12.53 -2.98
C THR A 186 2.41 11.49 -3.97
N MET A 187 3.20 11.90 -4.99
CA MET A 187 3.84 10.97 -5.93
C MET A 187 4.86 10.05 -5.24
N LEU A 188 5.61 10.59 -4.28
CA LEU A 188 6.59 9.83 -3.49
C LEU A 188 5.93 8.72 -2.65
N ILE A 189 4.67 8.89 -2.26
CA ILE A 189 3.87 7.87 -1.57
C ILE A 189 3.20 6.95 -2.59
N MET A 190 2.61 7.52 -3.63
CA MET A 190 1.77 6.82 -4.59
C MET A 190 2.55 5.80 -5.42
N ILE A 191 3.74 6.16 -5.91
CA ILE A 191 4.54 5.26 -6.77
C ILE A 191 4.94 3.98 -6.03
N PRO A 192 5.55 4.02 -4.81
CA PRO A 192 5.84 2.80 -4.06
C PRO A 192 4.58 2.04 -3.62
N TYR A 193 3.49 2.73 -3.32
CA TYR A 193 2.20 2.10 -3.01
C TYR A 193 1.69 1.24 -4.18
N PHE A 194 1.66 1.80 -5.39
CA PHE A 194 1.29 1.02 -6.57
C PHE A 194 2.27 -0.11 -6.87
N ALA A 195 3.57 0.09 -6.61
CA ALA A 195 4.54 -0.97 -6.77
C ALA A 195 4.25 -2.17 -5.85
N VAL A 196 3.88 -1.93 -4.58
CA VAL A 196 3.49 -2.99 -3.65
C VAL A 196 2.24 -3.73 -4.12
N ILE A 197 1.24 -3.02 -4.67
CA ILE A 197 -0.02 -3.66 -5.09
C ILE A 197 0.14 -4.43 -6.40
N LEU A 198 0.78 -3.82 -7.41
CA LEU A 198 0.88 -4.40 -8.74
C LEU A 198 1.92 -5.52 -8.85
N PHE A 199 2.89 -5.53 -7.96
CA PHE A 199 3.99 -6.51 -7.94
C PHE A 199 4.04 -7.29 -6.62
N ASN A 200 2.89 -7.51 -5.99
CA ASN A 200 2.80 -8.21 -4.70
C ASN A 200 3.25 -9.69 -4.77
N ASP A 201 3.26 -10.27 -5.95
CA ASP A 201 3.73 -11.61 -6.28
C ASP A 201 5.24 -11.67 -6.58
N ASN A 202 5.91 -10.52 -6.77
CA ASN A 202 7.34 -10.47 -7.08
C ASN A 202 8.19 -10.33 -5.80
N PRO A 203 8.94 -11.38 -5.38
CA PRO A 203 9.69 -11.39 -4.11
C PRO A 203 10.76 -10.30 -4.04
N LEU A 204 11.41 -9.96 -5.17
CA LEU A 204 12.47 -8.96 -5.19
C LEU A 204 11.88 -7.55 -4.97
N ILE A 205 10.81 -7.22 -5.69
CA ILE A 205 10.15 -5.90 -5.56
C ILE A 205 9.58 -5.75 -4.15
N MET A 206 8.90 -6.78 -3.63
CA MET A 206 8.34 -6.76 -2.29
C MET A 206 9.42 -6.61 -1.21
N THR A 207 10.57 -7.28 -1.38
CA THR A 207 11.71 -7.11 -0.47
C THR A 207 12.21 -5.67 -0.49
N ILE A 208 12.46 -5.08 -1.66
CA ILE A 208 12.91 -3.68 -1.77
C ILE A 208 11.88 -2.73 -1.16
N MET A 209 10.60 -2.86 -1.53
CA MET A 209 9.52 -1.98 -1.05
C MET A 209 9.29 -2.09 0.46
N SER A 210 9.62 -3.21 1.09
CA SER A 210 9.52 -3.36 2.54
C SER A 210 10.60 -2.61 3.33
N TYR A 211 11.68 -2.16 2.69
CA TYR A 211 12.74 -1.34 3.31
C TYR A 211 12.73 0.12 2.88
N VAL A 212 12.07 0.46 1.76
CA VAL A 212 11.93 1.86 1.34
C VAL A 212 11.00 2.60 2.32
N PRO A 213 11.42 3.72 2.96
CA PRO A 213 10.67 4.35 4.04
C PRO A 213 9.24 4.75 3.68
N PHE A 214 8.97 5.09 2.41
CA PHE A 214 7.66 5.54 1.94
C PHE A 214 6.68 4.40 1.66
N SER A 215 7.17 3.18 1.47
CA SER A 215 6.37 1.96 1.25
C SER A 215 6.49 0.94 2.36
N ALA A 216 7.46 1.07 3.27
CA ALA A 216 7.71 0.11 4.34
C ALA A 216 6.47 -0.13 5.22
N ALA A 217 5.65 0.91 5.43
CA ALA A 217 4.40 0.82 6.18
C ALA A 217 3.36 -0.12 5.55
N VAL A 218 3.48 -0.40 4.26
CA VAL A 218 2.60 -1.32 3.52
C VAL A 218 3.35 -2.61 3.15
N GLY A 219 4.53 -2.49 2.57
CA GLY A 219 5.29 -3.63 2.06
C GLY A 219 5.71 -4.64 3.12
N MET A 220 6.13 -4.19 4.30
CA MET A 220 6.54 -5.11 5.36
C MET A 220 5.37 -5.88 5.98
N PRO A 221 4.22 -5.27 6.34
CA PRO A 221 3.03 -6.00 6.79
C PRO A 221 2.51 -7.02 5.77
N VAL A 222 2.56 -6.69 4.47
CA VAL A 222 2.18 -7.63 3.40
C VAL A 222 3.12 -8.83 3.36
N ARG A 223 4.44 -8.63 3.46
CA ARG A 223 5.42 -9.74 3.52
C ARG A 223 5.25 -10.60 4.76
N LEU A 224 4.89 -9.99 5.89
CA LEU A 224 4.57 -10.72 7.12
C LEU A 224 3.29 -11.56 6.97
N PHE A 225 2.29 -11.04 6.25
CA PHE A 225 1.06 -11.79 5.95
C PHE A 225 1.34 -13.04 5.11
N VAL A 226 2.22 -12.92 4.11
CA VAL A 226 2.63 -14.05 3.24
C VAL A 226 3.60 -15.00 3.95
N GLY A 227 4.18 -14.61 5.09
CA GLY A 227 5.21 -15.39 5.78
C GLY A 227 6.58 -15.36 5.10
N SER A 228 6.82 -14.42 4.16
CA SER A 228 8.08 -14.31 3.42
C SER A 228 9.15 -13.45 4.12
N ALA A 229 8.80 -12.80 5.23
CA ALA A 229 9.73 -11.98 6.00
C ALA A 229 10.38 -12.79 7.12
N GLN A 230 11.71 -12.64 7.29
CA GLN A 230 12.44 -13.18 8.43
C GLN A 230 12.08 -12.39 9.71
N TRP A 231 12.18 -13.02 10.88
CA TRP A 231 11.80 -12.41 12.17
C TRP A 231 12.51 -11.10 12.51
N TRP A 232 13.71 -10.86 12.00
CA TRP A 232 14.51 -9.64 12.22
C TRP A 232 14.27 -8.54 11.18
N GLU A 233 13.72 -8.86 10.01
CA GLU A 233 13.52 -7.92 8.92
C GLU A 233 12.57 -6.77 9.28
N PRO A 234 11.43 -6.99 9.97
CA PRO A 234 10.57 -5.91 10.41
C PRO A 234 11.27 -4.92 11.34
N ILE A 235 12.15 -5.42 12.21
CA ILE A 235 12.92 -4.59 13.16
C ILE A 235 13.92 -3.71 12.39
N LEU A 236 14.65 -4.30 11.44
CA LEU A 236 15.60 -3.56 10.61
C LEU A 236 14.90 -2.51 9.74
N SER A 237 13.80 -2.88 9.08
CA SER A 237 13.01 -1.95 8.28
C SER A 237 12.45 -0.80 9.12
N LEU A 238 11.96 -1.09 10.33
CA LEU A 238 11.47 -0.07 11.25
C LEU A 238 12.58 0.89 11.69
N LEU A 239 13.78 0.38 11.91
CA LEU A 239 14.97 1.19 12.24
C LEU A 239 15.34 2.11 11.07
N ILE A 240 15.36 1.61 9.85
CA ILE A 240 15.59 2.42 8.65
C ILE A 240 14.51 3.51 8.52
N LEU A 241 13.25 3.17 8.73
CA LEU A 241 12.15 4.12 8.71
C LEU A 241 12.30 5.18 9.81
N ALA A 242 12.66 4.78 11.03
CA ALA A 242 12.87 5.71 12.16
C ALA A 242 14.02 6.69 11.91
N VAL A 243 15.15 6.20 11.39
CA VAL A 243 16.30 7.04 11.00
C VAL A 243 15.89 8.00 9.87
N SER A 244 15.15 7.51 8.88
CA SER A 244 14.65 8.35 7.78
C SER A 244 13.67 9.40 8.28
N ALA A 245 12.78 9.06 9.20
CA ALA A 245 11.86 10.01 9.83
C ALA A 245 12.62 11.09 10.61
N ALA A 246 13.62 10.71 11.40
CA ALA A 246 14.47 11.66 12.13
C ALA A 246 15.17 12.63 11.19
N LEU A 247 15.77 12.13 10.09
CA LEU A 247 16.41 12.97 9.08
C LEU A 247 15.43 13.94 8.40
N VAL A 248 14.26 13.43 8.03
CA VAL A 248 13.21 14.26 7.42
C VAL A 248 12.69 15.31 8.38
N ILE A 249 12.52 14.99 9.66
CA ILE A 249 12.12 15.97 10.69
C ILE A 249 13.19 17.05 10.85
N LEU A 250 14.47 16.69 10.90
CA LEU A 250 15.58 17.64 11.02
C LEU A 250 15.65 18.59 9.82
N VAL A 251 15.56 18.06 8.61
CA VAL A 251 15.58 18.88 7.38
C VAL A 251 14.28 19.67 7.24
N GLY A 252 13.14 19.02 7.48
CA GLY A 252 11.81 19.63 7.39
C GLY A 252 11.63 20.78 8.39
N SER A 253 12.12 20.63 9.64
CA SER A 253 12.07 21.70 10.62
C SER A 253 12.90 22.93 10.22
N ARG A 254 14.08 22.73 9.61
CA ARG A 254 14.87 23.83 9.06
C ARG A 254 14.14 24.56 7.93
N ILE A 255 13.58 23.80 6.98
CA ILE A 255 12.79 24.38 5.89
C ILE A 255 11.60 25.16 6.47
N TYR A 256 10.91 24.61 7.44
CA TYR A 256 9.75 25.22 8.08
C TYR A 256 10.16 26.54 8.78
N GLU A 257 11.19 26.52 9.64
CA GLU A 257 11.69 27.71 10.36
C GLU A 257 12.09 28.82 9.39
N ASN A 258 12.87 28.50 8.36
CA ASN A 258 13.44 29.48 7.43
C ASN A 258 12.43 30.02 6.41
N SER A 259 11.31 29.33 6.19
CA SER A 259 10.31 29.68 5.18
C SER A 259 9.04 30.30 5.77
N LEU A 260 8.76 30.04 7.05
CA LEU A 260 7.50 30.42 7.68
C LEU A 260 7.22 31.93 7.62
N LEU A 261 8.24 32.77 7.85
CA LEU A 261 8.14 34.24 7.82
C LEU A 261 8.35 34.86 6.43
N LYS A 262 8.74 34.06 5.44
CA LYS A 262 8.91 34.59 4.06
C LYS A 262 7.57 34.71 3.37
N MET A 263 7.07 35.95 3.27
CA MET A 263 5.81 36.31 2.63
C MET A 263 6.04 36.70 1.15
N GLY A 264 4.99 36.57 0.32
CA GLY A 264 4.96 37.19 -1.00
C GLY A 264 5.23 36.27 -2.18
N GLY A 265 5.60 34.98 -1.99
CA GLY A 265 5.80 34.04 -3.09
C GLY A 265 6.33 32.69 -2.65
N ARG A 266 6.51 31.80 -3.63
CA ARG A 266 7.06 30.45 -3.38
C ARG A 266 8.55 30.55 -3.03
N VAL A 267 8.93 30.00 -1.87
CA VAL A 267 10.33 29.91 -1.43
C VAL A 267 10.97 28.68 -2.07
N LYS A 268 12.16 28.84 -2.66
CA LYS A 268 12.91 27.71 -3.19
C LYS A 268 13.50 26.88 -2.04
N ILE A 269 13.47 25.53 -2.18
CA ILE A 269 14.04 24.62 -1.18
C ILE A 269 15.51 24.95 -0.88
N SER A 270 16.30 25.30 -1.91
CA SER A 270 17.71 25.68 -1.76
C SER A 270 17.91 26.94 -0.93
N GLU A 271 16.97 27.87 -0.93
CA GLU A 271 16.99 29.09 -0.11
C GLU A 271 16.55 28.82 1.33
N ALA A 272 15.57 27.89 1.49
CA ALA A 272 15.09 27.48 2.79
C ALA A 272 16.11 26.66 3.60
N LEU A 273 17.01 25.95 2.91
CA LEU A 273 18.08 25.18 3.55
C LEU A 273 19.32 26.00 3.91
N LYS A 274 19.60 27.12 3.21
CA LYS A 274 20.80 27.92 3.40
C LYS A 274 20.66 29.04 4.44
N ALA A 275 19.44 29.40 4.79
CA ALA A 275 19.16 30.40 5.81
C ALA A 275 19.20 29.77 7.20
#